data_75be24a5f368a187b644fd7f029b320f
#
_entry.id   75be24a5f368a187b644fd7f029b320f
#
_cell.length_a   1.000
_cell.length_b   1.000
_cell.length_c   1.000
_cell.angle_alpha   90.00
_cell.angle_beta   90.00
_cell.angle_gamma   90.00
#
_symmetry.space_group_name_H-M   'P 1'
#
loop_
_entity.id
_entity.type
_entity.pdbx_description
1 polymer ?
#
loop_
_entity_poly.entity_id
_entity_poly.type
_entity_poly.pdbx_seq_one_letter_code
_entity_poly.pdbx_strand_id
1 'polypeptide(L)'
;MLKTCFENVRKTCPLIHNITNYVTVNDCANMVLACGASPIMADDAAEVEDITTICGGLNINIGTLNSRTITSMLLAGKKANLLGHPVVLDPVGAGTSQLRTDTAYRLLREVQFAVIRGNISEIKTLASGAGTTKGVDADVADKVTEENLDSAVAFAKAFAARTGSVIAITGAIDIVADADKAYCIRNGHAMMSSITGTGCQLSALTAAFVTANPDNTLEAAAAAVCAMGLAGEIAHQRLTPLDGNSSYRNYIIDAIYNMTPEQLEEGANYEVR
;
A
#
# COMPACT_ATOMS: atom_id res chain seq x y z
N MET A 1 -19.44 -2.36 3.60
CA MET A 1 -18.63 -1.47 2.74
C MET A 1 -17.33 -2.12 2.30
N LEU A 2 -16.48 -2.63 3.20
CA LEU A 2 -15.24 -3.34 2.85
C LEU A 2 -15.50 -4.59 2.02
N LYS A 3 -16.57 -5.33 2.34
CA LYS A 3 -17.09 -6.44 1.54
C LYS A 3 -17.26 -6.08 0.07
N THR A 4 -17.97 -4.99 -0.22
CA THR A 4 -18.22 -4.53 -1.59
C THR A 4 -16.94 -4.17 -2.32
N CYS A 5 -15.96 -3.57 -1.63
CA CYS A 5 -14.65 -3.29 -2.23
C CYS A 5 -13.95 -4.56 -2.71
N PHE A 6 -14.01 -5.63 -1.92
CA PHE A 6 -13.40 -6.92 -2.30
C PHE A 6 -14.20 -7.63 -3.41
N GLU A 7 -15.53 -7.61 -3.34
CA GLU A 7 -16.39 -8.14 -4.40
C GLU A 7 -16.06 -7.49 -5.76
N ASN A 8 -15.86 -6.16 -5.77
CA ASN A 8 -15.52 -5.42 -6.97
C ASN A 8 -14.17 -5.87 -7.55
N VAL A 9 -13.14 -6.13 -6.73
CA VAL A 9 -11.86 -6.66 -7.22
C VAL A 9 -12.08 -7.96 -7.99
N ARG A 10 -12.80 -8.92 -7.40
CA ARG A 10 -13.06 -10.22 -8.03
C ARG A 10 -13.96 -10.14 -9.25
N LYS A 11 -14.90 -9.20 -9.25
CA LYS A 11 -15.83 -8.98 -10.37
C LYS A 11 -15.16 -8.33 -11.56
N THR A 12 -14.28 -7.34 -11.32
CA THR A 12 -13.64 -6.56 -12.39
C THR A 12 -12.31 -7.15 -12.85
N CYS A 13 -11.66 -7.99 -11.99
CA CYS A 13 -10.35 -8.59 -12.25
C CYS A 13 -9.34 -7.57 -12.81
N PRO A 14 -9.08 -6.44 -12.12
CA PRO A 14 -8.31 -5.35 -12.67
C PRO A 14 -6.88 -5.78 -13.03
N LEU A 15 -6.37 -5.28 -14.16
CA LEU A 15 -4.99 -5.48 -14.57
C LEU A 15 -4.11 -4.41 -13.92
N ILE A 16 -3.10 -4.84 -13.15
CA ILE A 16 -2.25 -3.95 -12.34
C ILE A 16 -0.82 -3.99 -12.83
N HIS A 17 -0.31 -2.85 -13.27
CA HIS A 17 1.10 -2.67 -13.56
C HIS A 17 1.89 -2.52 -12.26
N ASN A 18 2.95 -3.31 -12.07
CA ASN A 18 3.81 -3.26 -10.88
C ASN A 18 5.25 -2.96 -11.27
N ILE A 19 5.75 -1.80 -10.86
CA ILE A 19 7.18 -1.51 -10.81
C ILE A 19 7.58 -1.63 -9.34
N THR A 20 8.02 -2.83 -8.95
CA THR A 20 8.31 -3.17 -7.56
C THR A 20 9.76 -3.63 -7.37
N ASN A 21 10.14 -3.93 -6.14
CA ASN A 21 11.48 -4.37 -5.82
C ASN A 21 11.69 -5.86 -6.11
N TYR A 22 12.91 -6.25 -6.50
CA TYR A 22 13.23 -7.63 -6.87
C TYR A 22 13.26 -8.60 -5.69
N VAL A 23 13.27 -8.11 -4.44
CA VAL A 23 13.21 -8.97 -3.24
C VAL A 23 11.85 -9.63 -3.12
N THR A 24 10.78 -8.93 -3.52
CA THR A 24 9.39 -9.35 -3.27
C THR A 24 8.55 -9.41 -4.55
N VAL A 25 9.16 -9.28 -5.72
CA VAL A 25 8.44 -9.21 -7.01
C VAL A 25 7.49 -10.39 -7.21
N ASN A 26 7.93 -11.62 -6.92
CA ASN A 26 7.10 -12.81 -7.06
C ASN A 26 5.94 -12.83 -6.07
N ASP A 27 6.19 -12.46 -4.82
CA ASP A 27 5.16 -12.41 -3.78
C ASP A 27 4.10 -11.35 -4.09
N CYS A 28 4.50 -10.18 -4.61
CA CYS A 28 3.56 -9.13 -5.05
C CYS A 28 2.67 -9.64 -6.19
N ALA A 29 3.24 -10.34 -7.18
CA ALA A 29 2.47 -10.92 -8.27
C ALA A 29 1.46 -11.96 -7.75
N ASN A 30 1.88 -12.87 -6.87
CA ASN A 30 0.99 -13.88 -6.28
C ASN A 30 -0.09 -13.25 -5.39
N MET A 31 0.21 -12.18 -4.67
CA MET A 31 -0.77 -11.45 -3.85
C MET A 31 -1.86 -10.82 -4.72
N VAL A 32 -1.50 -10.20 -5.85
CA VAL A 32 -2.46 -9.63 -6.81
C VAL A 32 -3.33 -10.73 -7.42
N LEU A 33 -2.74 -11.89 -7.79
CA LEU A 33 -3.50 -13.05 -8.27
C LEU A 33 -4.44 -13.61 -7.19
N ALA A 34 -3.97 -13.70 -5.95
CA ALA A 34 -4.75 -14.24 -4.84
C ALA A 34 -6.01 -13.42 -4.54
N CYS A 35 -5.96 -12.10 -4.66
CA CYS A 35 -7.16 -11.27 -4.45
C CYS A 35 -8.15 -11.29 -5.62
N GLY A 36 -7.78 -11.89 -6.77
CA GLY A 36 -8.62 -11.99 -7.96
C GLY A 36 -8.33 -10.95 -9.05
N ALA A 37 -7.23 -10.20 -8.91
CA ALA A 37 -6.73 -9.27 -9.92
C ALA A 37 -5.65 -9.92 -10.80
N SER A 38 -5.11 -9.19 -11.79
CA SER A 38 -4.09 -9.69 -12.71
C SER A 38 -2.86 -8.78 -12.68
N PRO A 39 -1.64 -9.28 -12.39
CA PRO A 39 -0.43 -8.48 -12.36
C PRO A 39 0.30 -8.46 -13.71
N ILE A 40 0.92 -7.33 -14.06
CA ILE A 40 2.02 -7.25 -15.01
C ILE A 40 3.24 -6.66 -14.30
N MET A 41 4.36 -7.38 -14.37
CA MET A 41 5.64 -6.99 -13.76
C MET A 41 6.55 -6.49 -14.89
N ALA A 42 6.61 -5.17 -15.09
CA ALA A 42 7.40 -4.55 -16.15
C ALA A 42 8.12 -3.31 -15.61
N ASP A 43 9.42 -3.18 -15.86
CA ASP A 43 10.24 -2.09 -15.33
C ASP A 43 11.23 -1.50 -16.34
N ASP A 44 11.14 -1.89 -17.62
CA ASP A 44 11.98 -1.30 -18.66
C ASP A 44 11.35 -0.04 -19.25
N ALA A 45 12.14 1.04 -19.36
CA ALA A 45 11.67 2.33 -19.87
C ALA A 45 11.14 2.27 -21.31
N ALA A 46 11.51 1.23 -22.08
CA ALA A 46 11.06 1.07 -23.45
C ALA A 46 9.61 0.53 -23.56
N GLU A 47 9.08 -0.08 -22.49
CA GLU A 47 7.74 -0.69 -22.52
C GLU A 47 6.76 -0.17 -21.46
N VAL A 48 7.25 0.50 -20.39
CA VAL A 48 6.39 0.84 -19.24
C VAL A 48 5.19 1.72 -19.60
N GLU A 49 5.27 2.58 -20.60
CA GLU A 49 4.15 3.41 -21.03
C GLU A 49 3.08 2.58 -21.76
N ASP A 50 3.49 1.61 -22.58
CA ASP A 50 2.58 0.69 -23.27
C ASP A 50 1.88 -0.21 -22.26
N ILE A 51 2.64 -0.78 -21.31
CA ILE A 51 2.08 -1.62 -20.23
C ILE A 51 1.13 -0.81 -19.34
N THR A 52 1.50 0.41 -18.95
CA THR A 52 0.60 1.29 -18.17
C THR A 52 -0.69 1.58 -18.94
N THR A 53 -0.62 1.68 -20.27
CA THR A 53 -1.78 1.98 -21.12
C THR A 53 -2.82 0.85 -21.10
N ILE A 54 -2.40 -0.40 -21.09
CA ILE A 54 -3.31 -1.55 -21.05
C ILE A 54 -3.75 -1.96 -19.64
N CYS A 55 -3.05 -1.48 -18.61
CA CYS A 55 -3.41 -1.71 -17.21
C CYS A 55 -4.44 -0.68 -16.73
N GLY A 56 -5.18 -1.02 -15.67
CA GLY A 56 -6.13 -0.10 -15.03
C GLY A 56 -5.56 0.65 -13.82
N GLY A 57 -4.42 0.22 -13.28
CA GLY A 57 -3.75 0.83 -12.12
C GLY A 57 -2.27 0.53 -12.08
N LEU A 58 -1.53 1.31 -11.28
CA LEU A 58 -0.08 1.24 -11.18
C LEU A 58 0.37 1.20 -9.71
N ASN A 59 1.26 0.26 -9.38
CA ASN A 59 1.98 0.19 -8.11
C ASN A 59 3.45 0.54 -8.32
N ILE A 60 3.97 1.54 -7.61
CA ILE A 60 5.37 1.97 -7.61
C ILE A 60 5.97 1.73 -6.23
N ASN A 61 7.01 0.88 -6.16
CA ASN A 61 7.74 0.55 -4.93
C ASN A 61 9.23 0.80 -5.11
N ILE A 62 9.82 1.64 -4.27
CA ILE A 62 11.21 2.08 -4.39
C ILE A 62 12.21 1.23 -3.58
N GLY A 63 11.88 -0.01 -3.24
CA GLY A 63 12.67 -0.86 -2.34
C GLY A 63 14.06 -1.25 -2.84
N THR A 64 14.25 -1.38 -4.14
CA THR A 64 15.56 -1.73 -4.75
C THR A 64 15.83 -0.86 -5.97
N LEU A 65 16.02 0.44 -5.71
CA LEU A 65 16.22 1.44 -6.75
C LEU A 65 17.52 1.22 -7.55
N ASN A 66 17.42 1.52 -8.84
CA ASN A 66 18.55 1.76 -9.73
C ASN A 66 18.16 2.85 -10.74
N SER A 67 19.15 3.40 -11.47
CA SER A 67 18.92 4.52 -12.38
C SER A 67 17.88 4.23 -13.48
N ARG A 68 17.80 2.98 -13.94
CA ARG A 68 16.84 2.52 -14.94
C ARG A 68 15.42 2.55 -14.40
N THR A 69 15.17 1.90 -13.25
CA THR A 69 13.84 1.79 -12.66
C THR A 69 13.29 3.15 -12.21
N ILE A 70 14.14 4.09 -11.79
CA ILE A 70 13.71 5.46 -11.46
C ILE A 70 13.11 6.16 -12.68
N THR A 71 13.76 6.02 -13.85
CA THR A 71 13.20 6.58 -15.10
C THR A 71 11.88 5.94 -15.46
N SER A 72 11.80 4.61 -15.37
CA SER A 72 10.58 3.84 -15.66
C SER A 72 9.40 4.22 -14.74
N MET A 73 9.66 4.40 -13.44
CA MET A 73 8.65 4.83 -12.45
C MET A 73 8.05 6.21 -12.81
N LEU A 74 8.88 7.15 -13.24
CA LEU A 74 8.43 8.48 -13.64
C LEU A 74 7.64 8.45 -14.94
N LEU A 75 8.08 7.69 -15.95
CA LEU A 75 7.36 7.53 -17.22
C LEU A 75 6.00 6.87 -16.99
N ALA A 76 5.98 5.72 -16.31
CA ALA A 76 4.75 5.00 -16.00
C ALA A 76 3.79 5.83 -15.14
N GLY A 77 4.31 6.52 -14.10
CA GLY A 77 3.48 7.36 -13.22
C GLY A 77 2.82 8.51 -13.96
N LYS A 78 3.56 9.23 -14.81
CA LYS A 78 3.00 10.30 -15.65
C LYS A 78 2.00 9.76 -16.65
N LYS A 79 2.29 8.61 -17.26
CA LYS A 79 1.36 7.96 -18.19
C LYS A 79 0.07 7.54 -17.50
N ALA A 80 0.16 6.94 -16.31
CA ALA A 80 -1.01 6.59 -15.51
C ALA A 80 -1.88 7.82 -15.18
N ASN A 81 -1.24 8.92 -14.75
CA ASN A 81 -1.97 10.17 -14.49
C ASN A 81 -2.66 10.73 -15.72
N LEU A 82 -2.00 10.69 -16.88
CA LEU A 82 -2.61 11.13 -18.17
C LEU A 82 -3.85 10.30 -18.53
N LEU A 83 -3.86 9.02 -18.15
CA LEU A 83 -4.97 8.08 -18.41
C LEU A 83 -6.04 8.10 -17.32
N GLY A 84 -5.81 8.81 -16.20
CA GLY A 84 -6.70 8.79 -15.03
C GLY A 84 -6.65 7.51 -14.24
N HIS A 85 -5.57 6.71 -14.38
CA HIS A 85 -5.38 5.47 -13.63
C HIS A 85 -4.86 5.76 -12.22
N PRO A 86 -5.36 5.10 -11.16
CA PRO A 86 -4.85 5.26 -9.82
C PRO A 86 -3.42 4.74 -9.70
N VAL A 87 -2.58 5.49 -8.98
CA VAL A 87 -1.19 5.13 -8.70
C VAL A 87 -1.00 4.98 -7.20
N VAL A 88 -0.39 3.87 -6.77
CA VAL A 88 0.02 3.64 -5.37
C VAL A 88 1.52 3.81 -5.26
N LEU A 89 1.97 4.58 -4.26
CA LEU A 89 3.37 4.73 -3.91
C LEU A 89 3.71 3.97 -2.62
N ASP A 90 4.75 3.14 -2.69
CA ASP A 90 5.40 2.53 -1.54
C ASP A 90 6.85 3.06 -1.43
N PRO A 91 7.09 4.07 -0.58
CA PRO A 91 8.38 4.76 -0.47
C PRO A 91 9.36 3.99 0.42
N VAL A 92 9.52 2.68 0.21
CA VAL A 92 10.35 1.79 1.02
C VAL A 92 11.72 2.38 1.30
N GLY A 93 12.00 2.63 2.58
CA GLY A 93 13.29 3.12 3.05
C GLY A 93 13.55 4.60 2.72
N ALA A 94 12.55 5.40 2.42
CA ALA A 94 12.70 6.86 2.39
C ALA A 94 13.24 7.35 3.74
N GLY A 95 14.26 8.19 3.72
CA GLY A 95 15.01 8.61 4.90
C GLY A 95 16.26 7.79 5.21
N THR A 96 16.40 6.57 4.65
CA THR A 96 17.58 5.71 4.93
C THR A 96 18.76 5.98 4.00
N SER A 97 18.51 6.51 2.80
CA SER A 97 19.56 6.94 1.87
C SER A 97 19.11 8.15 1.06
N GLN A 98 20.09 8.93 0.61
CA GLN A 98 19.83 10.10 -0.22
C GLN A 98 19.10 9.72 -1.51
N LEU A 99 19.51 8.66 -2.20
CA LEU A 99 18.89 8.19 -3.45
C LEU A 99 17.41 7.89 -3.27
N ARG A 100 17.03 7.17 -2.19
CA ARG A 100 15.63 6.82 -1.93
C ARG A 100 14.80 8.06 -1.60
N THR A 101 15.33 8.92 -0.76
CA THR A 101 14.67 10.15 -0.33
C THR A 101 14.45 11.10 -1.50
N ASP A 102 15.48 11.35 -2.31
CA ASP A 102 15.38 12.23 -3.49
C ASP A 102 14.41 11.66 -4.53
N THR A 103 14.45 10.33 -4.74
CA THR A 103 13.52 9.67 -5.67
C THR A 103 12.09 9.78 -5.18
N ALA A 104 11.83 9.55 -3.89
CA ALA A 104 10.50 9.68 -3.32
C ALA A 104 9.97 11.11 -3.46
N TYR A 105 10.79 12.13 -3.17
CA TYR A 105 10.42 13.54 -3.37
C TYR A 105 10.18 13.89 -4.83
N ARG A 106 11.00 13.35 -5.73
CA ARG A 106 10.82 13.55 -7.16
C ARG A 106 9.52 12.95 -7.65
N LEU A 107 9.20 11.73 -7.24
CA LEU A 107 7.93 11.07 -7.55
C LEU A 107 6.75 11.89 -7.05
N LEU A 108 6.77 12.36 -5.80
CA LEU A 108 5.71 13.22 -5.25
C LEU A 108 5.50 14.54 -6.00
N ARG A 109 6.56 15.10 -6.59
CA ARG A 109 6.45 16.34 -7.37
C ARG A 109 5.94 16.12 -8.79
N GLU A 110 6.22 14.96 -9.39
CA GLU A 110 6.00 14.71 -10.82
C GLU A 110 4.84 13.77 -11.11
N VAL A 111 4.34 13.04 -10.11
CA VAL A 111 3.27 12.04 -10.21
C VAL A 111 2.22 12.30 -9.15
N GLN A 112 0.95 12.27 -9.54
CA GLN A 112 -0.18 12.30 -8.61
C GLN A 112 -0.50 10.87 -8.15
N PHE A 113 -0.54 10.65 -6.83
CA PHE A 113 -0.84 9.36 -6.23
C PHE A 113 -2.26 9.30 -5.68
N ALA A 114 -2.96 8.19 -5.92
CA ALA A 114 -4.23 7.89 -5.27
C ALA A 114 -4.00 7.47 -3.81
N VAL A 115 -2.94 6.67 -3.56
CA VAL A 115 -2.56 6.22 -2.23
C VAL A 115 -1.05 6.31 -2.05
N ILE A 116 -0.60 6.80 -0.89
CA ILE A 116 0.78 6.74 -0.42
C ILE A 116 0.80 5.84 0.82
N ARG A 117 1.48 4.70 0.74
CA ARG A 117 1.53 3.71 1.81
C ARG A 117 2.96 3.51 2.31
N GLY A 118 3.18 3.60 3.61
CA GLY A 118 4.49 3.38 4.23
C GLY A 118 4.38 3.18 5.74
N ASN A 119 5.49 2.90 6.41
CA ASN A 119 5.54 3.01 7.87
C ASN A 119 5.59 4.49 8.29
N ILE A 120 5.40 4.75 9.58
CA ILE A 120 5.33 6.13 10.09
C ILE A 120 6.61 6.94 9.77
N SER A 121 7.79 6.32 9.82
CA SER A 121 9.07 6.98 9.53
C SER A 121 9.20 7.38 8.05
N GLU A 122 8.79 6.50 7.14
CA GLU A 122 8.75 6.77 5.69
C GLU A 122 7.79 7.92 5.37
N ILE A 123 6.58 7.88 5.93
CA ILE A 123 5.56 8.92 5.71
C ILE A 123 5.99 10.26 6.31
N LYS A 124 6.60 10.30 7.50
CA LYS A 124 7.20 11.52 8.07
C LYS A 124 8.28 12.11 7.16
N THR A 125 9.15 11.26 6.62
CA THR A 125 10.19 11.70 5.68
C THR A 125 9.56 12.37 4.46
N LEU A 126 8.54 11.74 3.85
CA LEU A 126 7.83 12.34 2.72
C LEU A 126 7.14 13.67 3.10
N ALA A 127 6.52 13.70 4.26
CA ALA A 127 5.83 14.89 4.75
C ALA A 127 6.78 16.09 4.95
N SER A 128 8.01 15.86 5.41
CA SER A 128 9.02 16.91 5.63
C SER A 128 9.55 17.51 4.33
N GLY A 129 9.61 16.75 3.25
CA GLY A 129 10.10 17.19 1.93
C GLY A 129 9.06 17.86 1.04
N ALA A 130 7.78 17.78 1.38
CA ALA A 130 6.69 18.34 0.57
C ALA A 130 6.44 19.85 0.75
N GLY A 131 7.43 20.63 1.25
CA GLY A 131 7.41 22.10 1.39
C GLY A 131 6.76 22.60 2.68
N THR A 132 7.34 23.68 3.25
CA THR A 132 6.99 24.41 4.48
C THR A 132 6.47 23.57 5.65
N THR A 133 7.36 23.24 6.55
CA THR A 133 7.15 22.47 7.81
C THR A 133 6.21 23.14 8.83
N LYS A 134 5.62 24.28 8.55
CA LYS A 134 4.70 24.97 9.48
C LYS A 134 3.38 24.21 9.55
N GLY A 135 3.23 23.38 10.59
CA GLY A 135 1.98 22.71 10.95
C GLY A 135 2.00 21.17 10.88
N VAL A 136 3.09 20.56 10.44
CA VAL A 136 3.26 19.08 10.38
C VAL A 136 4.29 18.59 11.42
N ASP A 137 4.85 19.48 12.22
CA ASP A 137 5.70 19.14 13.38
C ASP A 137 4.83 18.61 14.54
N ALA A 138 4.00 17.62 14.26
CA ALA A 138 3.50 16.79 15.33
C ALA A 138 4.64 15.89 15.77
N ASP A 139 4.92 15.91 17.05
CA ASP A 139 5.88 15.03 17.74
C ASP A 139 5.31 13.58 17.76
N VAL A 140 5.01 13.08 16.55
CA VAL A 140 4.48 11.73 16.38
C VAL A 140 5.63 10.78 16.62
N ALA A 141 5.52 9.95 17.66
CA ALA A 141 6.50 8.92 17.97
C ALA A 141 6.77 8.01 16.75
N ASP A 142 7.88 7.30 16.77
CA ASP A 142 8.28 6.38 15.67
C ASP A 142 7.39 5.13 15.56
N LYS A 143 6.38 5.00 16.44
CA LYS A 143 5.36 3.95 16.40
C LYS A 143 3.99 4.54 16.72
N VAL A 144 2.97 4.12 15.98
CA VAL A 144 1.58 4.41 16.32
C VAL A 144 1.15 3.49 17.46
N THR A 145 0.66 4.09 18.55
CA THR A 145 0.14 3.40 19.74
C THR A 145 -1.21 4.01 20.12
N GLU A 146 -1.96 3.39 21.03
CA GLU A 146 -3.23 3.96 21.52
C GLU A 146 -3.03 5.35 22.16
N GLU A 147 -1.88 5.59 22.81
CA GLU A 147 -1.58 6.85 23.51
C GLU A 147 -1.36 8.02 22.54
N ASN A 148 -0.83 7.77 21.33
CA ASN A 148 -0.54 8.80 20.34
C ASN A 148 -1.44 8.75 19.11
N LEU A 149 -2.49 7.91 19.13
CA LEU A 149 -3.33 7.65 17.96
C LEU A 149 -3.99 8.92 17.40
N ASP A 150 -4.51 9.80 18.25
CA ASP A 150 -5.13 11.05 17.81
C ASP A 150 -4.15 11.97 17.06
N SER A 151 -2.91 12.08 17.55
CA SER A 151 -1.88 12.88 16.88
C SER A 151 -1.41 12.25 15.57
N ALA A 152 -1.34 10.92 15.52
CA ALA A 152 -1.00 10.19 14.29
C ALA A 152 -2.11 10.31 13.23
N VAL A 153 -3.38 10.24 13.63
CA VAL A 153 -4.53 10.48 12.75
C VAL A 153 -4.52 11.93 12.22
N ALA A 154 -4.32 12.90 13.09
CA ALA A 154 -4.26 14.31 12.67
C ALA A 154 -3.11 14.55 11.67
N PHE A 155 -1.94 13.95 11.91
CA PHE A 155 -0.81 13.96 10.98
C PHE A 155 -1.14 13.34 9.62
N ALA A 156 -1.76 12.14 9.61
CA ALA A 156 -2.15 11.46 8.38
C ALA A 156 -3.15 12.30 7.55
N LYS A 157 -4.19 12.84 8.19
CA LYS A 157 -5.18 13.72 7.55
C LYS A 157 -4.55 15.00 6.99
N ALA A 158 -3.65 15.65 7.75
CA ALA A 158 -2.95 16.85 7.29
C ALA A 158 -2.07 16.55 6.07
N PHE A 159 -1.41 15.40 6.04
CA PHE A 159 -0.59 15.00 4.89
C PHE A 159 -1.47 14.61 3.69
N ALA A 160 -2.60 13.93 3.91
CA ALA A 160 -3.58 13.64 2.88
C ALA A 160 -4.15 14.91 2.24
N ALA A 161 -4.57 15.89 3.06
CA ALA A 161 -5.05 17.19 2.57
C ALA A 161 -4.02 17.92 1.70
N ARG A 162 -2.73 17.77 2.02
CA ARG A 162 -1.64 18.44 1.31
C ARG A 162 -1.28 17.77 -0.03
N THR A 163 -1.39 16.45 -0.09
CA THR A 163 -1.02 15.66 -1.27
C THR A 163 -2.21 15.36 -2.19
N GLY A 164 -3.44 15.46 -1.68
CA GLY A 164 -4.65 14.97 -2.35
C GLY A 164 -4.71 13.44 -2.46
N SER A 165 -3.90 12.74 -1.67
CA SER A 165 -3.79 11.27 -1.68
C SER A 165 -4.38 10.69 -0.41
N VAL A 166 -4.87 9.46 -0.45
CA VAL A 166 -5.11 8.67 0.75
C VAL A 166 -3.75 8.26 1.33
N ILE A 167 -3.57 8.45 2.63
CA ILE A 167 -2.36 8.09 3.36
C ILE A 167 -2.60 6.81 4.17
N ALA A 168 -1.81 5.77 3.91
CA ALA A 168 -1.86 4.51 4.64
C ALA A 168 -0.57 4.32 5.44
N ILE A 169 -0.63 4.57 6.75
CA ILE A 169 0.48 4.35 7.69
C ILE A 169 0.33 2.97 8.29
N THR A 170 1.34 2.12 8.13
CA THR A 170 1.29 0.75 8.67
C THR A 170 2.22 0.57 9.86
N GLY A 171 1.73 -0.18 10.87
CA GLY A 171 2.43 -0.40 12.13
C GLY A 171 1.72 -1.40 13.03
N ALA A 172 1.73 -1.17 14.33
CA ALA A 172 0.95 -1.96 15.29
C ALA A 172 -0.56 -1.60 15.23
N ILE A 173 -0.85 -0.35 14.95
CA ILE A 173 -2.17 0.15 14.56
C ILE A 173 -1.96 0.81 13.21
N ASP A 174 -2.70 0.36 12.20
CA ASP A 174 -2.66 0.94 10.87
C ASP A 174 -3.64 2.11 10.77
N ILE A 175 -3.23 3.19 10.09
CA ILE A 175 -4.08 4.35 9.82
C ILE A 175 -4.23 4.51 8.32
N VAL A 176 -5.48 4.54 7.83
CA VAL A 176 -5.79 4.87 6.43
C VAL A 176 -6.68 6.10 6.44
N ALA A 177 -6.17 7.22 5.91
CA ALA A 177 -6.84 8.52 6.04
C ALA A 177 -6.85 9.31 4.73
N ASP A 178 -7.95 9.98 4.46
CA ASP A 178 -8.02 11.15 3.60
C ASP A 178 -7.97 12.45 4.45
N ALA A 179 -8.33 13.60 3.88
CA ALA A 179 -8.32 14.87 4.58
C ALA A 179 -9.35 14.95 5.73
N ASP A 180 -10.45 14.21 5.61
CA ASP A 180 -11.63 14.37 6.48
C ASP A 180 -11.84 13.18 7.41
N LYS A 181 -11.49 11.96 6.97
CA LYS A 181 -11.83 10.71 7.62
C LYS A 181 -10.62 9.79 7.76
N ALA A 182 -10.56 9.01 8.82
CA ALA A 182 -9.52 8.01 9.03
C ALA A 182 -10.12 6.69 9.53
N TYR A 183 -9.57 5.59 9.03
CA TYR A 183 -9.73 4.24 9.57
C TYR A 183 -8.51 3.91 10.41
N CYS A 184 -8.72 3.54 11.68
CA CYS A 184 -7.70 3.03 12.58
C CYS A 184 -7.91 1.52 12.70
N ILE A 185 -7.02 0.74 12.14
CA ILE A 185 -7.18 -0.70 11.89
C ILE A 185 -6.24 -1.47 12.84
N ARG A 186 -6.77 -2.51 13.50
CA ARG A 186 -6.03 -3.34 14.47
C ARG A 186 -5.90 -4.80 14.04
N ASN A 187 -6.26 -5.11 12.79
CA ASN A 187 -5.98 -6.43 12.22
C ASN A 187 -4.48 -6.63 12.01
N GLY A 188 -4.02 -7.86 12.18
CA GLY A 188 -2.65 -8.27 11.95
C GLY A 188 -2.09 -9.08 13.10
N HIS A 189 -0.90 -9.63 12.87
CA HIS A 189 -0.18 -10.42 13.86
C HIS A 189 1.30 -10.02 13.88
N ALA A 190 1.90 -9.98 15.09
CA ALA A 190 3.30 -9.56 15.27
C ALA A 190 4.30 -10.35 14.42
N MET A 191 4.01 -11.63 14.15
CA MET A 191 4.85 -12.48 13.29
C MET A 191 4.96 -12.00 11.85
N MET A 192 4.05 -11.14 11.36
CA MET A 192 4.15 -10.54 10.02
C MET A 192 5.45 -9.73 9.85
N SER A 193 6.00 -9.19 10.94
CA SER A 193 7.31 -8.51 10.94
C SER A 193 8.51 -9.43 10.70
N SER A 194 8.33 -10.74 10.83
CA SER A 194 9.38 -11.76 10.57
C SER A 194 9.43 -12.20 9.10
N ILE A 195 8.57 -11.65 8.25
CA ILE A 195 8.53 -11.92 6.82
C ILE A 195 8.97 -10.65 6.08
N THR A 196 9.91 -10.79 5.15
CA THR A 196 10.23 -9.68 4.24
C THR A 196 9.09 -9.49 3.24
N GLY A 197 8.70 -8.24 3.01
CA GLY A 197 7.82 -7.87 1.91
C GLY A 197 6.32 -7.91 2.16
N THR A 198 5.85 -8.16 3.39
CA THR A 198 4.42 -8.04 3.71
C THR A 198 3.87 -6.65 3.36
N GLY A 199 4.66 -5.59 3.61
CA GLY A 199 4.33 -4.24 3.17
C GLY A 199 4.25 -4.09 1.66
N CYS A 200 5.24 -4.62 0.92
CA CYS A 200 5.25 -4.55 -0.55
C CYS A 200 4.06 -5.30 -1.18
N GLN A 201 3.71 -6.46 -0.61
CA GLN A 201 2.51 -7.21 -0.98
C GLN A 201 1.23 -6.39 -0.72
N LEU A 202 1.15 -5.71 0.44
CA LEU A 202 0.03 -4.83 0.76
C LEU A 202 -0.09 -3.67 -0.24
N SER A 203 1.02 -3.06 -0.68
CA SER A 203 0.98 -1.99 -1.68
C SER A 203 0.43 -2.48 -3.02
N ALA A 204 0.83 -3.67 -3.46
CA ALA A 204 0.31 -4.31 -4.67
C ALA A 204 -1.18 -4.67 -4.52
N LEU A 205 -1.59 -5.19 -3.36
CA LEU A 205 -2.98 -5.47 -3.00
C LEU A 205 -3.81 -4.18 -3.01
N THR A 206 -3.31 -3.11 -2.40
CA THR A 206 -3.96 -1.79 -2.37
C THR A 206 -4.20 -1.27 -3.79
N ALA A 207 -3.22 -1.42 -4.69
CA ALA A 207 -3.38 -1.01 -6.08
C ALA A 207 -4.55 -1.75 -6.77
N ALA A 208 -4.70 -3.06 -6.52
CA ALA A 208 -5.83 -3.84 -7.04
C ALA A 208 -7.17 -3.32 -6.49
N PHE A 209 -7.24 -3.07 -5.18
CA PHE A 209 -8.47 -2.61 -4.53
C PHE A 209 -8.89 -1.22 -5.01
N VAL A 210 -7.99 -0.25 -5.06
CA VAL A 210 -8.34 1.12 -5.49
C VAL A 210 -8.66 1.19 -6.98
N THR A 211 -8.03 0.35 -7.79
CA THR A 211 -8.36 0.26 -9.23
C THR A 211 -9.76 -0.29 -9.46
N ALA A 212 -10.19 -1.26 -8.67
CA ALA A 212 -11.54 -1.82 -8.74
C ALA A 212 -12.63 -0.91 -8.13
N ASN A 213 -12.24 0.14 -7.39
CA ASN A 213 -13.15 1.00 -6.63
C ASN A 213 -12.79 2.48 -6.79
N PRO A 214 -12.83 3.05 -8.01
CA PRO A 214 -12.32 4.38 -8.29
C PRO A 214 -13.04 5.51 -7.53
N ASP A 215 -14.32 5.32 -7.21
CA ASP A 215 -15.14 6.33 -6.50
C ASP A 215 -15.02 6.23 -4.97
N ASN A 216 -14.30 5.22 -4.44
CA ASN A 216 -14.20 4.92 -3.00
C ASN A 216 -12.77 4.57 -2.60
N THR A 217 -11.80 5.41 -2.98
CA THR A 217 -10.35 5.16 -2.77
C THR A 217 -9.99 4.92 -1.31
N LEU A 218 -10.55 5.71 -0.39
CA LEU A 218 -10.30 5.59 1.04
C LEU A 218 -10.76 4.22 1.58
N GLU A 219 -11.99 3.85 1.29
CA GLU A 219 -12.59 2.59 1.73
C GLU A 219 -11.89 1.37 1.09
N ALA A 220 -11.51 1.49 -0.17
CA ALA A 220 -10.75 0.46 -0.88
C ALA A 220 -9.37 0.25 -0.27
N ALA A 221 -8.66 1.32 0.05
CA ALA A 221 -7.37 1.24 0.75
C ALA A 221 -7.52 0.64 2.16
N ALA A 222 -8.55 1.05 2.92
CA ALA A 222 -8.85 0.47 4.23
C ALA A 222 -9.19 -1.02 4.13
N ALA A 223 -9.98 -1.42 3.12
CA ALA A 223 -10.32 -2.82 2.87
C ALA A 223 -9.08 -3.68 2.57
N ALA A 224 -8.13 -3.16 1.77
CA ALA A 224 -6.88 -3.85 1.49
C ALA A 224 -6.03 -4.04 2.76
N VAL A 225 -5.95 -3.03 3.63
CA VAL A 225 -5.22 -3.11 4.90
C VAL A 225 -5.89 -4.11 5.85
N CYS A 226 -7.22 -4.05 6.02
CA CYS A 226 -7.96 -5.04 6.82
C CYS A 226 -7.77 -6.46 6.27
N ALA A 227 -7.88 -6.65 4.94
CA ALA A 227 -7.72 -7.97 4.32
C ALA A 227 -6.32 -8.55 4.57
N MET A 228 -5.26 -7.73 4.43
CA MET A 228 -3.89 -8.15 4.69
C MET A 228 -3.66 -8.51 6.15
N GLY A 229 -4.17 -7.70 7.08
CA GLY A 229 -4.08 -7.96 8.51
C GLY A 229 -4.82 -9.23 8.91
N LEU A 230 -6.08 -9.38 8.47
CA LEU A 230 -6.90 -10.57 8.72
C LEU A 230 -6.26 -11.83 8.12
N ALA A 231 -5.68 -11.74 6.91
CA ALA A 231 -4.93 -12.84 6.30
C ALA A 231 -3.73 -13.25 7.16
N GLY A 232 -3.03 -12.28 7.77
CA GLY A 232 -1.96 -12.53 8.74
C GLY A 232 -2.44 -13.29 9.97
N GLU A 233 -3.61 -12.94 10.52
CA GLU A 233 -4.23 -13.64 11.66
C GLU A 233 -4.63 -15.07 11.29
N ILE A 234 -5.34 -15.26 10.17
CA ILE A 234 -5.77 -16.58 9.67
C ILE A 234 -4.54 -17.47 9.40
N ALA A 235 -3.53 -16.91 8.74
CA ALA A 235 -2.30 -17.64 8.44
C ALA A 235 -1.56 -18.08 9.72
N HIS A 236 -1.53 -17.22 10.75
CA HIS A 236 -0.92 -17.54 12.03
C HIS A 236 -1.63 -18.71 12.74
N GLN A 237 -2.96 -18.74 12.73
CA GLN A 237 -3.75 -19.81 13.31
C GLN A 237 -3.53 -21.18 12.62
N ARG A 238 -3.07 -21.16 11.37
CA ARG A 238 -2.78 -22.35 10.58
C ARG A 238 -1.40 -22.97 10.87
N LEU A 239 -0.50 -22.22 11.52
CA LEU A 239 0.86 -22.67 11.80
C LEU A 239 0.89 -23.86 12.75
N THR A 240 1.81 -24.78 12.47
CA THR A 240 2.19 -25.88 13.35
C THR A 240 3.60 -25.62 13.93
N PRO A 241 4.06 -26.37 14.96
CA PRO A 241 5.42 -26.23 15.49
C PRO A 241 6.56 -26.47 14.48
N LEU A 242 6.26 -27.05 13.32
CA LEU A 242 7.22 -27.32 12.24
C LEU A 242 7.27 -26.20 11.19
N ASP A 243 6.32 -25.26 11.23
CA ASP A 243 6.24 -24.15 10.29
C ASP A 243 7.10 -22.95 10.73
N GLY A 244 7.73 -22.31 9.77
CA GLY A 244 8.51 -21.09 9.97
C GLY A 244 7.94 -19.91 9.17
N ASN A 245 8.75 -18.86 9.04
CA ASN A 245 8.38 -17.65 8.31
C ASN A 245 8.05 -17.91 6.83
N SER A 246 8.65 -18.91 6.20
CA SER A 246 8.38 -19.26 4.80
C SER A 246 6.97 -19.83 4.63
N SER A 247 6.56 -20.78 5.48
CA SER A 247 5.20 -21.30 5.50
C SER A 247 4.19 -20.19 5.80
N TYR A 248 4.50 -19.36 6.81
CA TYR A 248 3.63 -18.25 7.19
C TYR A 248 3.40 -17.27 6.04
N ARG A 249 4.46 -16.89 5.28
CA ARG A 249 4.32 -16.06 4.08
C ARG A 249 3.36 -16.68 3.06
N ASN A 250 3.52 -17.96 2.78
CA ASN A 250 2.65 -18.66 1.83
C ASN A 250 1.21 -18.74 2.34
N TYR A 251 1.03 -18.98 3.65
CA TYR A 251 -0.30 -19.03 4.25
C TYR A 251 -1.04 -17.69 4.23
N ILE A 252 -0.32 -16.55 4.27
CA ILE A 252 -0.93 -15.23 4.08
C ILE A 252 -1.49 -15.10 2.66
N ILE A 253 -0.74 -15.50 1.65
CA ILE A 253 -1.19 -15.47 0.24
C ILE A 253 -2.39 -16.42 0.05
N ASP A 254 -2.33 -17.63 0.60
CA ASP A 254 -3.44 -18.57 0.61
C ASP A 254 -4.68 -18.02 1.31
N ALA A 255 -4.49 -17.30 2.43
CA ALA A 255 -5.59 -16.70 3.18
C ALA A 255 -6.29 -15.61 2.36
N ILE A 256 -5.57 -14.77 1.62
CA ILE A 256 -6.17 -13.80 0.68
C ILE A 256 -6.93 -14.52 -0.45
N TYR A 257 -6.36 -15.60 -1.00
CA TYR A 257 -7.00 -16.37 -2.07
C TYR A 257 -8.35 -16.98 -1.62
N ASN A 258 -8.38 -17.54 -0.41
CA ASN A 258 -9.56 -18.22 0.13
C ASN A 258 -10.53 -17.28 0.86
N MET A 259 -10.13 -16.04 1.19
CA MET A 259 -10.96 -15.08 1.93
C MET A 259 -12.23 -14.77 1.16
N THR A 260 -13.39 -14.87 1.82
CA THR A 260 -14.64 -14.38 1.24
C THR A 260 -14.88 -12.92 1.60
N PRO A 261 -15.67 -12.19 0.81
CA PRO A 261 -16.06 -10.83 1.17
C PRO A 261 -16.77 -10.73 2.53
N GLU A 262 -17.55 -11.75 2.89
CA GLU A 262 -18.21 -11.87 4.20
C GLU A 262 -17.19 -11.99 5.33
N GLN A 263 -16.18 -12.86 5.16
CA GLN A 263 -15.11 -13.02 6.14
C GLN A 263 -14.33 -11.73 6.36
N LEU A 264 -14.09 -10.95 5.30
CA LEU A 264 -13.48 -9.63 5.44
C LEU A 264 -14.35 -8.67 6.25
N GLU A 265 -15.66 -8.59 5.95
CA GLU A 265 -16.58 -7.68 6.66
C GLU A 265 -16.72 -8.05 8.14
N GLU A 266 -16.79 -9.34 8.47
CA GLU A 266 -16.92 -9.86 9.83
C GLU A 266 -15.62 -9.82 10.63
N GLY A 267 -14.49 -10.03 9.97
CA GLY A 267 -13.16 -10.07 10.61
C GLY A 267 -12.45 -8.73 10.69
N ALA A 268 -12.96 -7.70 10.01
CA ALA A 268 -12.33 -6.38 10.02
C ALA A 268 -12.45 -5.72 11.39
N ASN A 269 -11.32 -5.38 11.99
CA ASN A 269 -11.23 -4.74 13.31
C ASN A 269 -10.73 -3.30 13.15
N TYR A 270 -11.65 -2.35 13.07
CA TYR A 270 -11.32 -0.94 12.89
C TYR A 270 -12.29 0.00 13.60
N GLU A 271 -11.85 1.21 13.83
CA GLU A 271 -12.69 2.35 14.20
C GLU A 271 -12.52 3.48 13.18
N VAL A 272 -13.51 4.34 13.08
CA VAL A 272 -13.51 5.53 12.21
C VAL A 272 -13.36 6.77 13.05
N ARG A 273 -12.46 7.67 12.63
CA ARG A 273 -12.19 8.96 13.28
C ARG A 273 -12.26 10.13 12.31
#